data_7a7c050cc07049b0048e568b967ded72
#
_entry.id   7a7c050cc07049b0048e568b967ded72
#
_cell.length_a   1.000
_cell.length_b   1.000
_cell.length_c   1.000
_cell.angle_alpha   90.00
_cell.angle_beta   90.00
_cell.angle_gamma   90.00
#
_symmetry.space_group_name_H-M   'P 1'
#
loop_
_entity.id
_entity.type
_entity.pdbx_description
1 polymer ?
#
loop_
_entity_poly.entity_id
_entity_poly.type
_entity_poly.pdbx_seq_one_letter_code
_entity_poly.pdbx_strand_id
1 'polypeptide(L)'
;MSHFTTKMPTMKEIEQWLFRKMQEEFAKAMARVLEVLDQQILEQRDRERYRVKEEREASVNTVFGNIRFKRRLYRDRKSGKYVYLLDQLLQFEGRGKVSPHLEETAIAFASQGPSYRDSAKRLKQLLGYDVLSHQAIREKLLAHAEQPVSVVERRPARVLFVEVDGLYTKLQRSNKRGIENAIAVVHEGWEKSGKRVRLKNKQHYLHAGGGDFWEGFGDFLVERYEIDENTWLVVNGDGAPWIGECTSYFHRCLYMLDRYHVARDLKRFVGHLPKVWETVRQSLAKQNAAALLATVEGVSEQEMAEENRKDWKLYKRFLKRHQDHLDDYRNTLQAQGIDTSSMRPMGSAESQMRIFAQRTKRGGYSWSERGVRAMLRTMMRNNETGWMVKMTEGHGSRQTAFQRSVSMRQLLRSVTQQTKGCIAGMIRILQGPKQSSTTGMALKALRGY
;
A
#
# COMPACT_ATOMS: atom_id res chain seq x y z
N MET A 1 12.96 51.91 -35.88
CA MET A 1 12.98 50.45 -35.95
C MET A 1 12.93 49.92 -34.53
N SER A 2 11.76 49.51 -34.06
CA SER A 2 11.58 48.96 -32.71
C SER A 2 12.01 47.49 -32.72
N HIS A 3 13.11 47.20 -32.06
CA HIS A 3 13.55 45.82 -31.82
C HIS A 3 12.53 45.11 -30.92
N PHE A 4 11.64 44.33 -31.52
CA PHE A 4 10.87 43.33 -30.81
C PHE A 4 11.80 42.15 -30.48
N THR A 5 12.50 42.24 -29.37
CA THR A 5 13.13 41.08 -28.72
C THR A 5 12.04 40.28 -27.99
N THR A 6 11.19 39.59 -28.72
CA THR A 6 10.33 38.58 -28.15
C THR A 6 11.22 37.42 -27.73
N LYS A 7 11.50 37.34 -26.44
CA LYS A 7 12.26 36.21 -25.86
C LYS A 7 11.52 34.90 -26.21
N MET A 8 12.12 34.09 -27.06
CA MET A 8 11.55 32.81 -27.42
C MET A 8 11.36 31.94 -26.16
N PRO A 9 10.22 31.32 -25.98
CA PRO A 9 9.97 30.46 -24.80
C PRO A 9 10.91 29.26 -24.82
N THR A 10 11.40 28.90 -23.66
CA THR A 10 12.18 27.66 -23.46
C THR A 10 11.29 26.43 -23.58
N MET A 11 11.88 25.28 -23.92
CA MET A 11 11.15 23.99 -23.96
C MET A 11 10.38 23.73 -22.68
N LYS A 12 10.95 24.01 -21.52
CA LYS A 12 10.30 23.90 -20.20
C LYS A 12 9.04 24.76 -20.09
N GLU A 13 9.09 26.01 -20.57
CA GLU A 13 7.94 26.90 -20.52
C GLU A 13 6.83 26.44 -21.48
N ILE A 14 7.20 25.89 -22.64
CA ILE A 14 6.26 25.31 -23.60
C ILE A 14 5.57 24.07 -22.98
N GLU A 15 6.33 23.14 -22.40
CA GLU A 15 5.78 21.96 -21.71
C GLU A 15 4.84 22.34 -20.59
N GLN A 16 5.23 23.27 -19.72
CA GLN A 16 4.40 23.74 -18.61
C GLN A 16 3.11 24.40 -19.09
N TRP A 17 3.19 25.18 -20.14
CA TRP A 17 2.02 25.85 -20.72
C TRP A 17 1.06 24.83 -21.35
N LEU A 18 1.57 23.89 -22.16
CA LEU A 18 0.77 22.82 -22.76
C LEU A 18 0.11 21.96 -21.69
N PHE A 19 0.85 21.59 -20.65
CA PHE A 19 0.31 20.78 -19.55
C PHE A 19 -0.85 21.49 -18.84
N ARG A 20 -0.74 22.78 -18.54
CA ARG A 20 -1.83 23.57 -17.95
C ARG A 20 -3.03 23.65 -18.89
N LYS A 21 -2.81 23.84 -20.17
CA LYS A 21 -3.89 23.87 -21.16
C LYS A 21 -4.63 22.54 -21.27
N MET A 22 -3.90 21.44 -21.26
CA MET A 22 -4.49 20.10 -21.20
C MET A 22 -5.34 19.94 -19.94
N GLN A 23 -4.81 20.31 -18.75
CA GLN A 23 -5.57 20.24 -17.52
C GLN A 23 -6.87 21.06 -17.58
N GLU A 24 -6.83 22.30 -18.03
CA GLU A 24 -8.02 23.16 -18.20
C GLU A 24 -9.08 22.51 -19.09
N GLU A 25 -8.68 21.94 -20.25
CA GLU A 25 -9.61 21.31 -21.18
C GLU A 25 -10.17 19.99 -20.63
N PHE A 26 -9.34 19.17 -19.98
CA PHE A 26 -9.81 17.95 -19.33
C PHE A 26 -10.73 18.24 -18.13
N ALA A 27 -10.47 19.30 -17.37
CA ALA A 27 -11.35 19.73 -16.29
C ALA A 27 -12.76 20.11 -16.83
N LYS A 28 -12.82 20.86 -17.95
CA LYS A 28 -14.09 21.20 -18.63
C LYS A 28 -14.79 19.95 -19.15
N ALA A 29 -14.05 19.05 -19.79
CA ALA A 29 -14.58 17.79 -20.29
C ALA A 29 -15.17 16.95 -19.15
N MET A 30 -14.45 16.84 -18.02
CA MET A 30 -14.90 16.09 -16.85
C MET A 30 -16.18 16.70 -16.26
N ALA A 31 -16.27 18.03 -16.15
CA ALA A 31 -17.46 18.70 -15.68
C ALA A 31 -18.68 18.34 -16.55
N ARG A 32 -18.53 18.39 -17.88
CA ARG A 32 -19.61 18.00 -18.82
C ARG A 32 -20.00 16.53 -18.69
N VAL A 33 -19.02 15.63 -18.55
CA VAL A 33 -19.30 14.21 -18.29
C VAL A 33 -20.23 14.05 -17.07
N LEU A 34 -19.90 14.74 -15.98
CA LEU A 34 -20.69 14.68 -14.76
C LEU A 34 -22.10 15.25 -14.94
N GLU A 35 -22.24 16.34 -15.67
CA GLU A 35 -23.57 16.95 -15.98
C GLU A 35 -24.41 16.07 -16.91
N VAL A 36 -23.80 15.41 -17.91
CA VAL A 36 -24.48 14.44 -18.78
C VAL A 36 -24.95 13.23 -17.97
N LEU A 37 -24.11 12.72 -17.06
CA LEU A 37 -24.50 11.63 -16.16
C LEU A 37 -25.66 12.04 -15.27
N ASP A 38 -25.64 13.24 -14.70
CA ASP A 38 -26.75 13.75 -13.89
C ASP A 38 -28.05 13.90 -14.68
N GLN A 39 -27.95 14.29 -15.96
CA GLN A 39 -29.10 14.35 -16.86
C GLN A 39 -29.67 12.95 -17.17
N GLN A 40 -28.81 11.96 -17.42
CA GLN A 40 -29.24 10.57 -17.61
C GLN A 40 -29.90 9.99 -16.36
N ILE A 41 -29.37 10.31 -15.18
CA ILE A 41 -30.00 9.95 -13.91
C ILE A 41 -31.38 10.57 -13.79
N LEU A 42 -31.56 11.83 -14.18
CA LEU A 42 -32.87 12.51 -14.19
C LEU A 42 -33.88 11.76 -15.06
N GLU A 43 -33.45 11.25 -16.23
CA GLU A 43 -34.36 10.57 -17.17
C GLU A 43 -34.73 9.16 -16.69
N GLN A 44 -33.75 8.42 -16.14
CA GLN A 44 -33.89 7.00 -15.79
C GLN A 44 -34.26 6.73 -14.32
N ARG A 45 -34.33 7.76 -13.46
CA ARG A 45 -34.61 7.58 -12.05
C ARG A 45 -35.99 7.00 -11.78
N ASP A 46 -36.18 6.35 -10.67
CA ASP A 46 -37.46 6.03 -10.10
C ASP A 46 -38.18 7.37 -9.67
N ARG A 47 -39.15 7.80 -10.48
CA ARG A 47 -39.86 9.08 -10.29
C ARG A 47 -40.77 9.04 -9.08
N GLU A 48 -41.24 7.88 -8.68
CA GLU A 48 -42.10 7.71 -7.51
C GLU A 48 -41.29 7.87 -6.22
N ARG A 49 -40.09 7.37 -6.22
CA ARG A 49 -39.16 7.42 -5.08
C ARG A 49 -38.40 8.75 -4.99
N TYR A 50 -37.81 9.22 -6.11
CA TYR A 50 -36.90 10.36 -6.11
C TYR A 50 -37.51 11.58 -6.79
N ARG A 51 -37.91 12.57 -5.98
CA ARG A 51 -38.41 13.87 -6.46
C ARG A 51 -37.26 14.87 -6.54
N VAL A 52 -37.09 15.52 -7.70
CA VAL A 52 -36.16 16.63 -7.86
C VAL A 52 -36.55 17.75 -6.93
N LYS A 53 -35.58 18.28 -6.17
CA LYS A 53 -35.76 19.47 -5.34
C LYS A 53 -35.23 20.71 -6.04
N GLU A 54 -33.97 20.69 -6.40
CA GLU A 54 -33.25 21.83 -7.00
C GLU A 54 -31.96 21.35 -7.69
N GLU A 55 -31.38 22.19 -8.53
CA GLU A 55 -30.04 22.04 -9.09
C GLU A 55 -29.07 22.86 -8.25
N ARG A 56 -27.88 22.28 -7.96
CA ARG A 56 -26.82 22.93 -7.19
C ARG A 56 -25.47 22.80 -7.88
N GLU A 57 -24.70 23.88 -7.79
CA GLU A 57 -23.28 23.82 -8.22
C GLU A 57 -22.45 23.05 -7.19
N ALA A 58 -21.57 22.21 -7.70
CA ALA A 58 -20.56 21.48 -6.93
C ALA A 58 -19.18 21.82 -7.44
N SER A 59 -18.18 21.78 -6.54
CA SER A 59 -16.78 22.02 -6.87
C SER A 59 -15.93 20.91 -6.28
N VAL A 60 -15.10 20.27 -7.11
CA VAL A 60 -14.24 19.13 -6.74
C VAL A 60 -12.84 19.33 -7.29
N ASN A 61 -11.83 19.16 -6.47
CA ASN A 61 -10.43 19.09 -6.90
C ASN A 61 -10.14 17.70 -7.45
N THR A 62 -9.63 17.65 -8.66
CA THR A 62 -9.26 16.41 -9.37
C THR A 62 -7.82 16.48 -9.84
N VAL A 63 -7.31 15.40 -10.40
CA VAL A 63 -5.98 15.39 -11.06
C VAL A 63 -5.90 16.33 -12.28
N PHE A 64 -7.05 16.74 -12.81
CA PHE A 64 -7.14 17.70 -13.91
C PHE A 64 -7.33 19.16 -13.46
N GLY A 65 -7.40 19.40 -12.17
CA GLY A 65 -7.68 20.71 -11.62
C GLY A 65 -8.99 20.76 -10.83
N ASN A 66 -9.38 21.97 -10.42
CA ASN A 66 -10.68 22.19 -9.81
C ASN A 66 -11.77 22.21 -10.88
N ILE A 67 -12.71 21.29 -10.77
CA ILE A 67 -13.88 21.22 -11.66
C ILE A 67 -15.10 21.78 -10.95
N ARG A 68 -15.94 22.53 -11.69
CA ARG A 68 -17.24 23.01 -11.25
C ARG A 68 -18.29 22.45 -12.19
N PHE A 69 -19.35 21.88 -11.63
CA PHE A 69 -20.42 21.27 -12.39
C PHE A 69 -21.74 21.39 -11.62
N LYS A 70 -22.84 21.31 -12.32
CA LYS A 70 -24.19 21.32 -11.75
C LYS A 70 -24.68 19.91 -11.56
N ARG A 71 -25.37 19.67 -10.43
CA ARG A 71 -26.00 18.39 -10.11
C ARG A 71 -27.28 18.57 -9.35
N ARG A 72 -28.19 17.63 -9.46
CA ARG A 72 -29.52 17.71 -8.87
C ARG A 72 -29.56 17.10 -7.48
N LEU A 73 -30.23 17.83 -6.57
CA LEU A 73 -30.58 17.35 -5.25
C LEU A 73 -31.98 16.72 -5.34
N TYR A 74 -32.07 15.49 -4.85
CA TYR A 74 -33.33 14.74 -4.83
C TYR A 74 -33.81 14.54 -3.39
N ARG A 75 -35.14 14.50 -3.21
CA ARG A 75 -35.77 14.02 -1.99
C ARG A 75 -36.14 12.56 -2.19
N ASP A 76 -35.57 11.65 -1.42
CA ASP A 76 -35.98 10.24 -1.35
C ASP A 76 -37.26 10.15 -0.52
N ARG A 77 -38.37 9.81 -1.12
CA ARG A 77 -39.68 9.73 -0.46
C ARG A 77 -39.75 8.56 0.53
N LYS A 78 -38.98 7.49 0.36
CA LYS A 78 -38.93 6.34 1.28
C LYS A 78 -38.23 6.69 2.59
N SER A 79 -37.09 7.37 2.51
CA SER A 79 -36.30 7.73 3.69
C SER A 79 -36.55 9.14 4.21
N GLY A 80 -37.25 10.00 3.45
CA GLY A 80 -37.45 11.42 3.73
C GLY A 80 -36.20 12.28 3.58
N LYS A 81 -35.03 11.67 3.27
CA LYS A 81 -33.72 12.33 3.21
C LYS A 81 -33.47 13.00 1.85
N TYR A 82 -32.60 13.99 1.87
CA TYR A 82 -32.07 14.59 0.65
C TYR A 82 -30.81 13.87 0.20
N VAL A 83 -30.71 13.53 -1.09
CA VAL A 83 -29.59 12.74 -1.67
C VAL A 83 -29.18 13.33 -3.02
N TYR A 84 -27.91 13.23 -3.33
CA TYR A 84 -27.36 13.43 -4.68
C TYR A 84 -27.18 12.06 -5.33
N LEU A 85 -28.02 11.71 -6.29
CA LEU A 85 -27.95 10.40 -6.96
C LEU A 85 -26.67 10.25 -7.77
N LEU A 86 -26.14 11.34 -8.33
CA LEU A 86 -24.86 11.33 -9.02
C LEU A 86 -23.72 10.95 -8.08
N ASP A 87 -23.70 11.46 -6.84
CA ASP A 87 -22.68 11.13 -5.87
C ASP A 87 -22.71 9.66 -5.47
N GLN A 88 -23.92 9.11 -5.32
CA GLN A 88 -24.12 7.70 -5.02
C GLN A 88 -23.65 6.80 -6.18
N LEU A 89 -23.98 7.17 -7.42
CA LEU A 89 -23.56 6.44 -8.61
C LEU A 89 -22.03 6.39 -8.75
N LEU A 90 -21.37 7.52 -8.50
CA LEU A 90 -19.93 7.66 -8.60
C LEU A 90 -19.17 7.23 -7.34
N GLN A 91 -19.92 6.76 -6.31
CA GLN A 91 -19.36 6.46 -4.98
C GLN A 91 -18.58 7.65 -4.38
N PHE A 92 -19.01 8.83 -4.78
CA PHE A 92 -18.45 10.11 -4.37
C PHE A 92 -19.37 10.72 -3.34
N GLU A 93 -19.15 10.41 -2.08
CA GLU A 93 -20.07 10.80 -0.97
C GLU A 93 -20.08 12.30 -0.63
N GLY A 94 -19.65 13.16 -1.51
CA GLY A 94 -19.81 14.61 -1.42
C GLY A 94 -19.16 15.31 -0.22
N ARG A 95 -18.59 14.57 0.70
CA ARG A 95 -17.94 15.09 1.92
C ARG A 95 -16.56 15.66 1.67
N GLY A 96 -15.98 15.40 0.51
CA GLY A 96 -14.66 15.85 0.14
C GLY A 96 -14.69 16.73 -1.09
N LYS A 97 -14.06 17.88 -1.03
CA LYS A 97 -13.77 18.70 -2.20
C LYS A 97 -12.65 18.09 -3.08
N VAL A 98 -12.43 16.78 -2.99
CA VAL A 98 -11.29 16.07 -3.61
C VAL A 98 -11.78 14.76 -4.19
N SER A 99 -11.40 14.47 -5.45
CA SER A 99 -11.75 13.22 -6.10
C SER A 99 -11.05 12.02 -5.47
N PRO A 100 -11.66 10.81 -5.51
CA PRO A 100 -11.04 9.59 -4.97
C PRO A 100 -9.63 9.36 -5.51
N HIS A 101 -9.42 9.46 -6.81
CA HIS A 101 -8.10 9.26 -7.42
C HIS A 101 -7.03 10.26 -6.94
N LEU A 102 -7.41 11.53 -6.75
CA LEU A 102 -6.49 12.52 -6.19
C LEU A 102 -6.19 12.24 -4.71
N GLU A 103 -7.18 11.76 -3.96
CA GLU A 103 -7.01 11.34 -2.56
C GLU A 103 -6.05 10.15 -2.45
N GLU A 104 -6.24 9.11 -3.26
CA GLU A 104 -5.35 7.95 -3.34
C GLU A 104 -3.91 8.36 -3.71
N THR A 105 -3.76 9.26 -4.68
CA THR A 105 -2.45 9.80 -5.08
C THR A 105 -1.78 10.53 -3.91
N ALA A 106 -2.53 11.35 -3.17
CA ALA A 106 -2.02 12.07 -2.01
C ALA A 106 -1.56 11.12 -0.89
N ILE A 107 -2.36 10.09 -0.62
CA ILE A 107 -2.06 9.05 0.37
C ILE A 107 -0.83 8.22 -0.06
N ALA A 108 -0.73 7.86 -1.34
CA ALA A 108 0.43 7.15 -1.88
C ALA A 108 1.71 7.98 -1.70
N PHE A 109 1.69 9.27 -2.05
CA PHE A 109 2.85 10.15 -1.82
C PHE A 109 3.18 10.30 -0.33
N ALA A 110 2.19 10.32 0.56
CA ALA A 110 2.39 10.44 2.00
C ALA A 110 3.00 9.18 2.63
N SER A 111 2.63 8.00 2.13
CA SER A 111 3.13 6.72 2.63
C SER A 111 4.52 6.36 2.08
N GLN A 112 4.84 6.81 0.87
CA GLN A 112 6.11 6.53 0.19
C GLN A 112 7.15 7.65 0.38
N GLY A 113 6.70 8.89 0.57
CA GLY A 113 7.56 10.06 0.72
C GLY A 113 8.00 10.30 2.18
N PRO A 114 8.91 11.25 2.40
CA PRO A 114 9.47 11.50 3.73
C PRO A 114 8.48 12.18 4.69
N SER A 115 7.50 12.94 4.21
CA SER A 115 6.55 13.65 5.07
C SER A 115 5.25 14.04 4.37
N TYR A 116 4.22 14.38 5.14
CA TYR A 116 2.98 14.96 4.61
C TYR A 116 3.21 16.29 3.87
N ARG A 117 4.19 17.09 4.30
CA ARG A 117 4.59 18.33 3.61
C ARG A 117 5.23 18.05 2.25
N ASP A 118 6.05 17.01 2.17
CA ASP A 118 6.63 16.56 0.90
C ASP A 118 5.53 16.07 -0.05
N SER A 119 4.56 15.32 0.44
CA SER A 119 3.40 14.89 -0.34
C SER A 119 2.64 16.10 -0.93
N ALA A 120 2.34 17.12 -0.12
CA ALA A 120 1.69 18.34 -0.59
C ALA A 120 2.54 19.07 -1.65
N LYS A 121 3.87 19.14 -1.44
CA LYS A 121 4.80 19.73 -2.40
C LYS A 121 4.83 18.97 -3.73
N ARG A 122 4.86 17.64 -3.70
CA ARG A 122 4.82 16.79 -4.90
C ARG A 122 3.52 16.95 -5.66
N LEU A 123 2.38 16.99 -4.96
CA LEU A 123 1.09 17.27 -5.58
C LEU A 123 1.08 18.64 -6.27
N LYS A 124 1.59 19.69 -5.60
CA LYS A 124 1.72 21.02 -6.20
C LYS A 124 2.62 21.02 -7.45
N GLN A 125 3.74 20.30 -7.40
CA GLN A 125 4.64 20.16 -8.56
C GLN A 125 3.97 19.42 -9.71
N LEU A 126 3.22 18.35 -9.43
CA LEU A 126 2.51 17.56 -10.43
C LEU A 126 1.35 18.34 -11.05
N LEU A 127 0.55 19.01 -10.23
CA LEU A 127 -0.70 19.63 -10.66
C LEU A 127 -0.54 21.12 -11.01
N GLY A 128 0.55 21.77 -10.57
CA GLY A 128 0.81 23.18 -10.82
C GLY A 128 0.10 24.15 -9.87
N TYR A 129 -0.66 23.67 -8.88
CA TYR A 129 -1.36 24.49 -7.88
C TYR A 129 -1.45 23.79 -6.53
N ASP A 130 -1.77 24.56 -5.47
CA ASP A 130 -1.96 24.03 -4.12
C ASP A 130 -3.34 23.38 -3.99
N VAL A 131 -3.39 22.05 -3.93
CA VAL A 131 -4.65 21.28 -3.93
C VAL A 131 -5.04 20.78 -2.54
N LEU A 132 -4.07 20.35 -1.75
CA LEU A 132 -4.25 19.81 -0.41
C LEU A 132 -3.16 20.31 0.54
N SER A 133 -3.55 20.74 1.74
CA SER A 133 -2.60 21.02 2.81
C SER A 133 -2.04 19.71 3.38
N HIS A 134 -0.88 19.76 4.01
CA HIS A 134 -0.28 18.61 4.67
C HIS A 134 -1.16 18.07 5.82
N GLN A 135 -1.97 18.92 6.45
CA GLN A 135 -2.94 18.53 7.47
C GLN A 135 -4.11 17.75 6.85
N ALA A 136 -4.67 18.25 5.75
CA ALA A 136 -5.73 17.55 5.02
C ALA A 136 -5.29 16.17 4.52
N ILE A 137 -4.04 16.06 4.02
CA ILE A 137 -3.46 14.77 3.62
C ILE A 137 -3.35 13.82 4.81
N ARG A 138 -2.90 14.32 5.97
CA ARG A 138 -2.84 13.51 7.20
C ARG A 138 -4.22 13.01 7.62
N GLU A 139 -5.22 13.87 7.63
CA GLU A 139 -6.60 13.49 8.00
C GLU A 139 -7.17 12.43 7.06
N LYS A 140 -6.95 12.59 5.76
CA LYS A 140 -7.36 11.59 4.75
C LYS A 140 -6.67 10.25 4.94
N LEU A 141 -5.38 10.25 5.25
CA LEU A 141 -4.64 9.01 5.55
C LEU A 141 -5.18 8.33 6.82
N LEU A 142 -5.51 9.10 7.87
CA LEU A 142 -6.11 8.56 9.08
C LEU A 142 -7.47 7.91 8.78
N ALA A 143 -8.33 8.59 8.04
CA ALA A 143 -9.64 8.08 7.64
C ALA A 143 -9.52 6.82 6.74
N HIS A 144 -8.61 6.83 5.78
CA HIS A 144 -8.33 5.67 4.92
C HIS A 144 -7.86 4.45 5.72
N ALA A 145 -6.98 4.65 6.70
CA ALA A 145 -6.46 3.57 7.53
C ALA A 145 -7.52 2.95 8.47
N GLU A 146 -8.57 3.69 8.80
CA GLU A 146 -9.69 3.25 9.65
C GLU A 146 -10.79 2.53 8.85
N GLN A 147 -10.77 2.59 7.52
CA GLN A 147 -11.75 1.87 6.71
C GLN A 147 -11.59 0.35 6.91
N PRO A 148 -12.70 -0.38 7.12
CA PRO A 148 -12.66 -1.82 7.23
C PRO A 148 -12.19 -2.43 5.91
N VAL A 149 -11.42 -3.49 6.01
CA VAL A 149 -10.99 -4.30 4.86
C VAL A 149 -11.98 -5.44 4.72
N SER A 150 -12.67 -5.51 3.59
CA SER A 150 -13.59 -6.62 3.31
C SER A 150 -12.81 -7.74 2.64
N VAL A 151 -12.77 -8.91 3.26
CA VAL A 151 -12.27 -10.14 2.62
C VAL A 151 -13.42 -10.73 1.81
N VAL A 152 -13.23 -10.85 0.51
CA VAL A 152 -14.29 -11.34 -0.38
C VAL A 152 -14.32 -12.86 -0.42
N GLU A 153 -13.16 -13.52 -0.28
CA GLU A 153 -13.01 -14.96 -0.40
C GLU A 153 -11.80 -15.45 0.40
N ARG A 154 -11.99 -16.49 1.20
CA ARG A 154 -10.90 -17.17 1.89
C ARG A 154 -10.11 -18.02 0.91
N ARG A 155 -8.82 -18.20 1.19
CA ARG A 155 -7.93 -19.00 0.36
C ARG A 155 -7.59 -20.30 1.05
N PRO A 156 -7.60 -21.44 0.34
CA PRO A 156 -7.07 -22.68 0.88
C PRO A 156 -5.56 -22.54 1.11
N ALA A 157 -5.09 -23.00 2.27
CA ALA A 157 -3.68 -22.96 2.61
C ALA A 157 -3.25 -24.24 3.33
N ARG A 158 -2.32 -24.98 2.73
CA ARG A 158 -1.71 -26.16 3.37
C ARG A 158 -0.50 -25.76 4.23
N VAL A 159 0.28 -24.77 3.77
CA VAL A 159 1.41 -24.21 4.51
C VAL A 159 1.38 -22.70 4.38
N LEU A 160 1.44 -21.99 5.49
CA LEU A 160 1.60 -20.56 5.57
C LEU A 160 2.94 -20.22 6.21
N PHE A 161 3.66 -19.29 5.62
CA PHE A 161 4.91 -18.76 6.13
C PHE A 161 4.66 -17.43 6.78
N VAL A 162 5.19 -17.24 7.99
CA VAL A 162 4.94 -16.06 8.82
C VAL A 162 6.28 -15.49 9.28
N GLU A 163 6.58 -14.28 8.88
CA GLU A 163 7.76 -13.54 9.32
C GLU A 163 7.32 -12.52 10.37
N VAL A 164 7.80 -12.66 11.61
CA VAL A 164 7.38 -11.82 12.73
C VAL A 164 8.54 -11.00 13.26
N ASP A 165 8.30 -9.71 13.49
CA ASP A 165 9.32 -8.81 14.07
C ASP A 165 8.65 -7.62 14.77
N GLY A 166 9.39 -6.96 15.66
CA GLY A 166 9.01 -5.77 16.38
C GLY A 166 9.57 -4.50 15.78
N LEU A 167 8.73 -3.55 15.40
CA LEU A 167 9.15 -2.25 14.90
C LEU A 167 8.99 -1.17 15.97
N TYR A 168 10.09 -0.80 16.65
CA TYR A 168 10.07 0.29 17.61
C TYR A 168 9.98 1.66 16.93
N THR A 169 9.02 2.49 17.33
CA THR A 169 8.82 3.86 16.84
C THR A 169 8.74 4.85 18.00
N LYS A 170 9.35 6.04 17.83
CA LYS A 170 9.30 7.11 18.84
C LYS A 170 7.93 7.77 18.86
N LEU A 171 7.41 8.01 20.06
CA LEU A 171 6.17 8.74 20.26
C LEU A 171 6.43 10.22 20.60
N GLN A 172 5.48 11.08 20.22
CA GLN A 172 5.41 12.48 20.63
C GLN A 172 4.13 12.73 21.43
N ARG A 173 4.17 13.65 22.36
CA ARG A 173 3.01 14.02 23.21
C ARG A 173 2.42 12.81 23.93
N SER A 174 3.28 11.93 24.43
CA SER A 174 2.94 10.71 25.13
C SER A 174 3.86 10.56 26.35
N ASN A 175 3.38 9.94 27.42
CA ASN A 175 4.19 9.59 28.58
C ASN A 175 5.20 8.47 28.26
N LYS A 176 4.99 7.73 27.17
CA LYS A 176 5.90 6.69 26.68
C LYS A 176 6.87 7.31 25.67
N ARG A 177 8.15 6.96 25.75
CA ARG A 177 9.18 7.38 24.77
C ARG A 177 8.93 6.82 23.37
N GLY A 178 8.31 5.65 23.29
CA GLY A 178 8.02 4.96 22.04
C GLY A 178 7.10 3.78 22.24
N ILE A 179 6.76 3.15 21.14
CA ILE A 179 5.93 1.94 21.10
C ILE A 179 6.58 0.92 20.17
N GLU A 180 6.58 -0.32 20.58
CA GLU A 180 6.89 -1.44 19.71
C GLU A 180 5.62 -1.85 18.97
N ASN A 181 5.70 -1.88 17.63
CA ASN A 181 4.62 -2.35 16.79
C ASN A 181 4.96 -3.78 16.37
N ALA A 182 4.26 -4.75 16.93
CA ALA A 182 4.40 -6.15 16.55
C ALA A 182 3.74 -6.37 15.19
N ILE A 183 4.51 -6.87 14.23
CA ILE A 183 4.11 -7.02 12.83
C ILE A 183 4.37 -8.46 12.40
N ALA A 184 3.38 -9.09 11.76
CA ALA A 184 3.56 -10.32 11.04
C ALA A 184 3.35 -10.12 9.54
N VAL A 185 4.19 -10.76 8.74
CA VAL A 185 4.06 -10.84 7.28
C VAL A 185 3.75 -12.28 6.91
N VAL A 186 2.55 -12.53 6.39
CA VAL A 186 2.10 -13.85 5.98
C VAL A 186 2.21 -14.00 4.48
N HIS A 187 2.67 -15.16 4.01
CA HIS A 187 2.73 -15.45 2.58
C HIS A 187 2.58 -16.95 2.29
N GLU A 188 2.20 -17.29 1.07
CA GLU A 188 1.96 -18.66 0.60
C GLU A 188 3.19 -19.29 -0.08
N GLY A 189 4.39 -18.83 0.26
CA GLY A 189 5.64 -19.27 -0.34
C GLY A 189 6.27 -18.22 -1.25
N TRP A 190 6.98 -18.67 -2.26
CA TRP A 190 7.79 -17.81 -3.13
C TRP A 190 7.45 -18.00 -4.59
N GLU A 191 7.50 -16.94 -5.35
CA GLU A 191 7.41 -16.96 -6.81
C GLU A 191 8.67 -16.36 -7.43
N LYS A 192 9.15 -16.96 -8.51
CA LYS A 192 10.33 -16.51 -9.24
C LYS A 192 9.87 -15.64 -10.41
N SER A 193 10.35 -14.39 -10.45
CA SER A 193 10.13 -13.46 -11.56
C SER A 193 11.48 -13.05 -12.15
N GLY A 194 11.93 -13.75 -13.19
CA GLY A 194 13.29 -13.62 -13.73
C GLY A 194 14.36 -13.99 -12.69
N LYS A 195 15.26 -13.06 -12.39
CA LYS A 195 16.32 -13.23 -11.35
C LYS A 195 15.81 -12.87 -9.94
N ARG A 196 14.61 -12.32 -9.80
CA ARG A 196 14.06 -11.88 -8.50
C ARG A 196 13.11 -12.93 -7.93
N VAL A 197 13.11 -13.02 -6.62
CA VAL A 197 12.17 -13.84 -5.85
C VAL A 197 11.25 -12.91 -5.09
N ARG A 198 9.96 -13.17 -5.14
CA ARG A 198 8.91 -12.42 -4.43
C ARG A 198 8.14 -13.35 -3.51
N LEU A 199 7.58 -12.80 -2.45
CA LEU A 199 6.65 -13.52 -1.59
C LEU A 199 5.30 -13.61 -2.29
N LYS A 200 4.77 -14.84 -2.38
CA LYS A 200 3.49 -15.11 -3.03
C LYS A 200 2.34 -14.72 -2.10
N ASN A 201 1.38 -13.95 -2.62
CA ASN A 201 0.16 -13.55 -1.88
C ASN A 201 0.44 -12.96 -0.49
N LYS A 202 1.46 -12.10 -0.43
CA LYS A 202 1.92 -11.48 0.80
C LYS A 202 0.86 -10.58 1.43
N GLN A 203 0.63 -10.77 2.73
CA GLN A 203 -0.27 -9.95 3.56
C GLN A 203 0.41 -9.56 4.87
N HIS A 204 -0.12 -8.55 5.55
CA HIS A 204 0.46 -8.00 6.77
C HIS A 204 -0.57 -7.96 7.89
N TYR A 205 -0.14 -8.35 9.07
CA TYR A 205 -0.87 -8.15 10.31
C TYR A 205 -0.13 -7.16 11.19
N LEU A 206 -0.83 -6.14 11.66
CA LEU A 206 -0.35 -5.18 12.65
C LEU A 206 -1.15 -5.37 13.92
N HIS A 207 -0.51 -5.82 14.98
CA HIS A 207 -1.16 -5.89 16.29
C HIS A 207 -1.43 -4.49 16.82
N ALA A 208 -2.70 -4.18 17.05
CA ALA A 208 -3.14 -2.87 17.48
C ALA A 208 -4.12 -3.00 18.63
N GLY A 209 -3.64 -2.85 19.85
CA GLY A 209 -4.52 -2.84 21.01
C GLY A 209 -3.97 -3.60 22.21
N GLY A 210 -4.77 -3.68 23.27
CA GLY A 210 -4.57 -4.61 24.36
C GLY A 210 -5.10 -5.99 23.96
N GLY A 211 -4.45 -7.02 24.39
CA GLY A 211 -4.77 -8.40 24.06
C GLY A 211 -3.54 -9.16 23.59
N ASP A 212 -3.71 -10.43 23.37
CA ASP A 212 -2.65 -11.29 22.92
C ASP A 212 -2.39 -11.15 21.41
N PHE A 213 -1.11 -11.16 21.02
CA PHE A 213 -0.71 -11.04 19.64
C PHE A 213 -1.21 -12.24 18.81
N TRP A 214 -1.06 -13.46 19.35
CA TRP A 214 -1.36 -14.69 18.61
C TRP A 214 -2.85 -14.98 18.52
N GLU A 215 -3.65 -14.57 19.52
CA GLU A 215 -5.11 -14.61 19.40
C GLU A 215 -5.59 -13.70 18.27
N GLY A 216 -5.18 -12.43 18.28
CA GLY A 216 -5.55 -11.49 17.21
C GLY A 216 -4.98 -11.89 15.84
N PHE A 217 -3.82 -12.53 15.80
CA PHE A 217 -3.25 -13.08 14.57
C PHE A 217 -4.04 -14.30 14.07
N GLY A 218 -4.51 -15.15 14.97
CA GLY A 218 -5.40 -16.27 14.64
C GLY A 218 -6.69 -15.81 13.97
N ASP A 219 -7.36 -14.79 14.53
CA ASP A 219 -8.54 -14.17 13.94
C ASP A 219 -8.24 -13.63 12.52
N PHE A 220 -7.11 -12.93 12.37
CA PHE A 220 -6.65 -12.45 11.06
C PHE A 220 -6.46 -13.57 10.04
N LEU A 221 -5.91 -14.71 10.45
CA LEU A 221 -5.72 -15.86 9.57
C LEU A 221 -7.06 -16.49 9.15
N VAL A 222 -7.96 -16.72 10.11
CA VAL A 222 -9.29 -17.33 9.86
C VAL A 222 -10.16 -16.44 8.95
N GLU A 223 -10.02 -15.13 9.04
CA GLU A 223 -10.70 -14.22 8.11
C GLU A 223 -10.24 -14.38 6.66
N ARG A 224 -8.98 -14.77 6.40
CA ARG A 224 -8.32 -14.72 5.09
C ARG A 224 -8.05 -16.08 4.47
N TYR A 225 -7.94 -17.10 5.29
CA TYR A 225 -7.56 -18.44 4.86
C TYR A 225 -8.56 -19.48 5.35
N GLU A 226 -8.70 -20.53 4.56
CA GLU A 226 -9.37 -21.77 4.99
C GLU A 226 -8.35 -22.58 5.78
N ILE A 227 -8.36 -22.40 7.10
CA ILE A 227 -7.44 -23.07 8.01
C ILE A 227 -8.15 -24.28 8.60
N ASP A 228 -7.50 -25.43 8.54
CA ASP A 228 -7.92 -26.68 9.14
C ASP A 228 -6.79 -27.29 10.00
N GLU A 229 -7.05 -28.45 10.58
CA GLU A 229 -6.09 -29.22 11.37
C GLU A 229 -4.85 -29.67 10.60
N ASN A 230 -4.87 -29.61 9.26
CA ASN A 230 -3.78 -30.00 8.37
C ASN A 230 -2.96 -28.81 7.90
N THR A 231 -3.37 -27.60 8.23
CA THR A 231 -2.66 -26.37 7.87
C THR A 231 -1.43 -26.18 8.76
N TRP A 232 -0.26 -26.08 8.14
CA TRP A 232 1.00 -25.80 8.82
C TRP A 232 1.33 -24.31 8.82
N LEU A 233 1.77 -23.81 9.97
CA LEU A 233 2.40 -22.50 10.08
C LEU A 233 3.90 -22.68 10.28
N VAL A 234 4.70 -21.98 9.47
CA VAL A 234 6.15 -21.85 9.68
C VAL A 234 6.42 -20.42 10.07
N VAL A 235 6.72 -20.19 11.34
CA VAL A 235 6.92 -18.86 11.94
C VAL A 235 8.40 -18.59 12.08
N ASN A 236 8.88 -17.47 11.56
CA ASN A 236 10.26 -17.00 11.67
C ASN A 236 10.32 -15.75 12.55
N GLY A 237 11.21 -15.72 13.54
CA GLY A 237 11.36 -14.58 14.45
C GLY A 237 12.74 -14.49 15.08
N ASP A 238 13.00 -13.39 15.78
CA ASP A 238 14.32 -13.03 16.31
C ASP A 238 14.70 -13.72 17.66
N GLY A 239 13.83 -14.55 18.21
CA GLY A 239 14.03 -15.22 19.48
C GLY A 239 13.36 -14.51 20.67
N ALA A 240 12.58 -13.47 20.43
CA ALA A 240 11.78 -12.86 21.50
C ALA A 240 10.77 -13.87 22.06
N PRO A 241 10.59 -13.95 23.40
CA PRO A 241 9.74 -14.95 24.04
C PRO A 241 8.32 -14.97 23.48
N TRP A 242 7.71 -13.79 23.31
CA TRP A 242 6.33 -13.67 22.79
C TRP A 242 6.16 -14.21 21.37
N ILE A 243 7.23 -14.24 20.55
CA ILE A 243 7.17 -14.84 19.20
C ILE A 243 7.17 -16.37 19.29
N GLY A 244 8.00 -16.92 20.17
CA GLY A 244 8.09 -18.37 20.40
C GLY A 244 6.80 -18.99 20.95
N GLU A 245 5.93 -18.21 21.57
CA GLU A 245 4.63 -18.66 22.07
C GLU A 245 3.68 -19.16 20.97
N CYS A 246 3.96 -18.88 19.69
CA CYS A 246 3.16 -19.31 18.55
C CYS A 246 2.85 -20.83 18.57
N THR A 247 3.78 -21.65 19.04
CA THR A 247 3.62 -23.11 19.13
C THR A 247 2.55 -23.55 20.14
N SER A 248 2.18 -22.69 21.09
CA SER A 248 1.10 -22.94 22.05
C SER A 248 -0.28 -22.58 21.50
N TYR A 249 -0.34 -21.73 20.46
CA TYR A 249 -1.60 -21.26 19.88
C TYR A 249 -2.04 -22.09 18.66
N PHE A 250 -1.08 -22.65 17.91
CA PHE A 250 -1.39 -23.36 16.66
C PHE A 250 -0.91 -24.80 16.73
N HIS A 251 -1.79 -25.74 16.42
CA HIS A 251 -1.53 -27.17 16.52
C HIS A 251 -0.35 -27.64 15.66
N ARG A 252 -0.25 -27.16 14.41
CA ARG A 252 0.85 -27.46 13.48
C ARG A 252 1.68 -26.20 13.22
N CYS A 253 2.52 -25.86 14.19
CA CYS A 253 3.37 -24.69 14.13
C CYS A 253 4.85 -25.07 14.29
N LEU A 254 5.67 -24.62 13.36
CA LEU A 254 7.12 -24.70 13.43
C LEU A 254 7.67 -23.29 13.67
N TYR A 255 8.31 -23.11 14.81
CA TYR A 255 9.02 -21.85 15.08
C TYR A 255 10.47 -21.97 14.63
N MET A 256 10.94 -20.98 13.86
CA MET A 256 12.29 -20.89 13.32
C MET A 256 12.98 -19.62 13.83
N LEU A 257 14.22 -19.75 14.26
CA LEU A 257 15.03 -18.59 14.64
C LEU A 257 15.58 -17.88 13.40
N ASP A 258 15.35 -16.57 13.31
CA ASP A 258 15.72 -15.79 12.12
C ASP A 258 17.24 -15.79 11.91
N ARG A 259 17.65 -16.38 10.83
CA ARG A 259 19.05 -16.54 10.41
C ARG A 259 19.78 -15.23 10.20
N TYR A 260 19.08 -14.18 9.79
CA TYR A 260 19.69 -12.85 9.64
C TYR A 260 20.13 -12.32 11.01
N HIS A 261 19.26 -12.40 12.02
CA HIS A 261 19.57 -11.98 13.38
C HIS A 261 20.70 -12.82 13.98
N VAL A 262 20.64 -14.13 13.83
CA VAL A 262 21.70 -15.04 14.27
C VAL A 262 23.04 -14.71 13.59
N ALA A 263 23.04 -14.52 12.27
CA ALA A 263 24.27 -14.17 11.53
C ALA A 263 24.83 -12.80 11.95
N ARG A 264 23.96 -11.80 12.13
CA ARG A 264 24.34 -10.46 12.58
C ARG A 264 25.03 -10.52 13.95
N ASP A 265 24.41 -11.22 14.89
CA ASP A 265 24.89 -11.27 16.26
C ASP A 265 26.16 -12.12 16.37
N LEU A 266 26.25 -13.27 15.70
CA LEU A 266 27.49 -14.04 15.60
C LEU A 266 28.62 -13.25 14.95
N LYS A 267 28.34 -12.47 13.89
CA LYS A 267 29.34 -11.62 13.26
C LYS A 267 29.91 -10.58 14.23
N ARG A 268 29.10 -10.05 15.13
CA ARG A 268 29.56 -9.12 16.19
C ARG A 268 30.58 -9.79 17.10
N PHE A 269 30.36 -11.07 17.46
CA PHE A 269 31.23 -11.80 18.37
C PHE A 269 32.44 -12.42 17.67
N VAL A 270 32.25 -13.16 16.58
CA VAL A 270 33.28 -13.96 15.94
C VAL A 270 33.74 -13.44 14.56
N GLY A 271 33.26 -12.29 14.14
CA GLY A 271 33.65 -11.70 12.85
C GLY A 271 35.13 -11.35 12.71
N HIS A 272 35.85 -11.18 13.83
CA HIS A 272 37.28 -10.97 13.88
C HIS A 272 38.10 -12.27 13.76
N LEU A 273 37.42 -13.44 13.76
CA LEU A 273 38.02 -14.79 13.60
C LEU A 273 37.63 -15.34 12.21
N PRO A 274 38.39 -15.06 11.13
CA PRO A 274 37.95 -15.34 9.75
C PRO A 274 37.58 -16.81 9.49
N LYS A 275 38.33 -17.76 10.02
CA LYS A 275 38.06 -19.20 9.84
C LYS A 275 36.75 -19.61 10.54
N VAL A 276 36.56 -19.16 11.77
CA VAL A 276 35.33 -19.43 12.54
C VAL A 276 34.12 -18.81 11.84
N TRP A 277 34.26 -17.55 11.42
CA TRP A 277 33.18 -16.85 10.73
C TRP A 277 32.79 -17.54 9.41
N GLU A 278 33.74 -18.04 8.65
CA GLU A 278 33.45 -18.79 7.43
C GLU A 278 32.68 -20.08 7.71
N THR A 279 33.08 -20.85 8.74
CA THR A 279 32.36 -22.06 9.17
C THR A 279 30.95 -21.73 9.67
N VAL A 280 30.77 -20.66 10.43
CA VAL A 280 29.45 -20.15 10.87
C VAL A 280 28.56 -19.84 9.66
N ARG A 281 29.08 -19.11 8.67
CA ARG A 281 28.32 -18.78 7.45
C ARG A 281 27.88 -20.02 6.68
N GLN A 282 28.77 -21.00 6.54
CA GLN A 282 28.46 -22.26 5.85
C GLN A 282 27.39 -23.07 6.60
N SER A 283 27.49 -23.16 7.93
CA SER A 283 26.51 -23.84 8.78
C SER A 283 25.13 -23.18 8.69
N LEU A 284 25.07 -21.85 8.75
CA LEU A 284 23.83 -21.08 8.57
C LEU A 284 23.26 -21.24 7.14
N ALA A 285 24.11 -21.26 6.11
CA ALA A 285 23.66 -21.44 4.73
C ALA A 285 23.05 -22.84 4.50
N LYS A 286 23.61 -23.86 5.14
CA LYS A 286 23.15 -25.25 5.07
C LYS A 286 22.02 -25.54 6.09
N GLN A 287 21.66 -24.59 6.94
CA GLN A 287 20.70 -24.77 8.04
C GLN A 287 21.05 -26.00 8.93
N ASN A 288 22.29 -26.13 9.27
CA ASN A 288 22.81 -27.22 10.09
C ASN A 288 23.08 -26.69 11.51
N ALA A 289 22.13 -26.88 12.41
CA ALA A 289 22.21 -26.45 13.79
C ALA A 289 23.37 -27.10 14.55
N ALA A 290 23.58 -28.41 14.37
CA ALA A 290 24.63 -29.13 15.06
C ALA A 290 26.03 -28.60 14.70
N ALA A 291 26.30 -28.37 13.41
CA ALA A 291 27.58 -27.81 12.96
C ALA A 291 27.77 -26.37 13.45
N LEU A 292 26.70 -25.58 13.48
CA LEU A 292 26.72 -24.22 14.00
C LEU A 292 27.08 -24.20 15.48
N LEU A 293 26.37 -25.01 16.29
CA LEU A 293 26.59 -25.08 17.73
C LEU A 293 27.98 -25.61 18.07
N ALA A 294 28.44 -26.66 17.42
CA ALA A 294 29.81 -27.19 17.60
C ALA A 294 30.88 -26.12 17.30
N THR A 295 30.69 -25.33 16.24
CA THR A 295 31.58 -24.22 15.93
C THR A 295 31.58 -23.15 17.01
N VAL A 296 30.40 -22.75 17.49
CA VAL A 296 30.21 -21.72 18.50
C VAL A 296 30.73 -22.16 19.88
N GLU A 297 30.53 -23.42 20.26
CA GLU A 297 31.03 -23.99 21.50
C GLU A 297 32.58 -24.07 21.51
N GLY A 298 33.17 -24.35 20.37
CA GLY A 298 34.63 -24.39 20.21
C GLY A 298 35.37 -23.05 20.38
N VAL A 299 34.62 -21.93 20.36
CA VAL A 299 35.19 -20.59 20.55
C VAL A 299 35.34 -20.27 22.03
N SER A 300 36.57 -20.06 22.50
CA SER A 300 36.90 -19.72 23.87
C SER A 300 36.41 -18.29 24.22
N GLU A 301 36.02 -18.09 25.49
CA GLU A 301 35.71 -16.75 26.00
C GLU A 301 36.96 -15.83 25.99
N GLN A 302 38.16 -16.40 25.99
CA GLN A 302 39.44 -15.66 25.93
C GLN A 302 39.67 -15.02 24.54
N GLU A 303 39.06 -15.55 23.49
CA GLU A 303 39.12 -14.99 22.14
C GLU A 303 38.23 -13.73 21.99
N MET A 304 37.38 -13.45 22.99
CA MET A 304 36.54 -12.26 23.02
C MET A 304 37.22 -11.12 23.75
N ALA A 305 36.97 -9.89 23.33
CA ALA A 305 37.29 -8.70 24.11
C ALA A 305 36.63 -8.80 25.49
N GLU A 306 37.32 -8.34 26.53
CA GLU A 306 36.90 -8.51 27.93
C GLU A 306 35.45 -8.04 28.18
N GLU A 307 35.09 -6.91 27.60
CA GLU A 307 33.74 -6.33 27.64
C GLU A 307 32.66 -7.22 27.03
N ASN A 308 32.99 -8.06 26.05
CA ASN A 308 32.07 -8.92 25.32
C ASN A 308 31.97 -10.35 25.88
N ARG A 309 32.86 -10.77 26.80
CA ARG A 309 32.89 -12.15 27.33
C ARG A 309 31.59 -12.59 27.97
N LYS A 310 31.00 -11.71 28.79
CA LYS A 310 29.72 -11.99 29.45
C LYS A 310 28.60 -12.16 28.43
N ASP A 311 28.51 -11.26 27.47
CA ASP A 311 27.49 -11.30 26.42
C ASP A 311 27.66 -12.53 25.54
N TRP A 312 28.91 -12.91 25.21
CA TRP A 312 29.21 -14.13 24.46
C TRP A 312 28.72 -15.38 25.17
N LYS A 313 28.97 -15.49 26.46
CA LYS A 313 28.48 -16.62 27.29
C LYS A 313 26.97 -16.70 27.32
N LEU A 314 26.28 -15.56 27.44
CA LEU A 314 24.83 -15.50 27.38
C LEU A 314 24.31 -15.90 26.00
N TYR A 315 24.98 -15.46 24.95
CA TYR A 315 24.56 -15.75 23.57
C TYR A 315 24.77 -17.24 23.21
N LYS A 316 25.86 -17.88 23.65
CA LYS A 316 26.03 -19.34 23.54
C LYS A 316 24.86 -20.10 24.19
N ARG A 317 24.46 -19.70 25.40
CA ARG A 317 23.32 -20.30 26.10
C ARG A 317 22.00 -20.07 25.34
N PHE A 318 21.82 -18.89 24.78
CA PHE A 318 20.67 -18.57 23.95
C PHE A 318 20.58 -19.48 22.73
N LEU A 319 21.65 -19.63 21.97
CA LEU A 319 21.68 -20.53 20.80
C LEU A 319 21.40 -22.00 21.18
N LYS A 320 22.00 -22.46 22.28
CA LYS A 320 21.76 -23.83 22.78
C LYS A 320 20.31 -24.05 23.18
N ARG A 321 19.67 -23.06 23.80
CA ARG A 321 18.23 -23.13 24.16
C ARG A 321 17.33 -23.22 22.92
N HIS A 322 17.73 -22.56 21.84
CA HIS A 322 16.96 -22.48 20.61
C HIS A 322 17.49 -23.41 19.50
N GLN A 323 18.24 -24.45 19.86
CA GLN A 323 18.86 -25.36 18.88
C GLN A 323 17.84 -25.97 17.92
N ASP A 324 16.68 -26.39 18.42
CA ASP A 324 15.62 -27.04 17.66
C ASP A 324 14.94 -26.08 16.64
N HIS A 325 15.16 -24.76 16.78
CA HIS A 325 14.63 -23.71 15.93
C HIS A 325 15.65 -23.23 14.85
N LEU A 326 16.84 -23.86 14.80
CA LEU A 326 17.92 -23.53 13.87
C LEU A 326 17.98 -24.48 12.67
N ASP A 327 17.33 -25.63 12.75
CA ASP A 327 17.30 -26.65 11.70
C ASP A 327 16.38 -26.26 10.54
N ASP A 328 16.49 -26.99 9.45
CA ASP A 328 15.70 -26.72 8.26
C ASP A 328 14.27 -27.23 8.42
N TYR A 329 13.31 -26.34 8.52
CA TYR A 329 11.89 -26.65 8.63
C TYR A 329 11.37 -27.58 7.53
N ARG A 330 12.02 -27.57 6.34
CA ARG A 330 11.63 -28.41 5.20
C ARG A 330 11.76 -29.89 5.52
N ASN A 331 12.73 -30.28 6.34
CA ASN A 331 12.91 -31.67 6.77
C ASN A 331 11.68 -32.18 7.54
N THR A 332 11.16 -31.35 8.46
CA THR A 332 9.94 -31.66 9.23
C THR A 332 8.72 -31.76 8.33
N LEU A 333 8.55 -30.82 7.40
CA LEU A 333 7.43 -30.83 6.46
C LEU A 333 7.50 -32.03 5.50
N GLN A 334 8.69 -32.39 5.01
CA GLN A 334 8.89 -33.58 4.16
C GLN A 334 8.53 -34.87 4.91
N ALA A 335 8.91 -35.00 6.18
CA ALA A 335 8.54 -36.13 7.02
C ALA A 335 7.01 -36.26 7.19
N GLN A 336 6.27 -35.16 7.00
CA GLN A 336 4.81 -35.12 7.01
C GLN A 336 4.17 -35.25 5.61
N GLY A 337 4.97 -35.63 4.60
CA GLY A 337 4.50 -35.83 3.23
C GLY A 337 4.17 -34.55 2.46
N ILE A 338 4.72 -33.41 2.87
CA ILE A 338 4.55 -32.12 2.18
C ILE A 338 5.68 -31.93 1.19
N ASP A 339 5.35 -31.59 -0.06
CA ASP A 339 6.34 -31.21 -1.06
C ASP A 339 7.00 -29.86 -0.71
N THR A 340 8.30 -29.88 -0.47
CA THR A 340 9.10 -28.70 -0.13
C THR A 340 9.99 -28.21 -1.26
N SER A 341 9.89 -28.78 -2.46
CA SER A 341 10.77 -28.50 -3.61
C SER A 341 10.77 -27.03 -4.02
N SER A 342 9.66 -26.33 -3.89
CA SER A 342 9.50 -24.90 -4.17
C SER A 342 9.80 -23.99 -2.98
N MET A 343 10.01 -24.58 -1.78
CA MET A 343 10.19 -23.82 -0.55
C MET A 343 11.63 -23.35 -0.38
N ARG A 344 11.80 -22.20 0.22
CA ARG A 344 13.09 -21.54 0.44
C ARG A 344 13.32 -21.31 1.92
N PRO A 345 14.58 -21.16 2.34
CA PRO A 345 14.87 -20.71 3.70
C PRO A 345 14.14 -19.42 4.04
N MET A 346 13.58 -19.35 5.25
CA MET A 346 12.98 -18.15 5.82
C MET A 346 14.05 -17.05 6.05
N GLY A 347 13.64 -15.81 6.26
CA GLY A 347 14.54 -14.69 6.55
C GLY A 347 14.23 -13.43 5.74
N SER A 348 12.96 -13.18 5.43
CA SER A 348 12.52 -11.96 4.77
C SER A 348 12.08 -10.86 5.75
N ALA A 349 11.99 -11.16 7.07
CA ALA A 349 11.52 -10.23 8.11
C ALA A 349 12.21 -8.88 8.03
N GLU A 350 13.53 -8.83 8.10
CA GLU A 350 14.31 -7.58 8.03
C GLU A 350 14.01 -6.77 6.77
N SER A 351 13.92 -7.42 5.60
CA SER A 351 13.63 -6.75 4.34
C SER A 351 12.24 -6.12 4.31
N GLN A 352 11.25 -6.77 4.92
CA GLN A 352 9.89 -6.26 5.06
C GLN A 352 9.83 -5.12 6.10
N MET A 353 10.44 -5.31 7.26
CA MET A 353 10.50 -4.28 8.30
C MET A 353 11.23 -3.02 7.83
N ARG A 354 12.26 -3.17 6.99
CA ARG A 354 12.99 -2.04 6.41
C ARG A 354 12.08 -1.08 5.62
N ILE A 355 11.08 -1.60 4.93
CA ILE A 355 10.09 -0.78 4.19
C ILE A 355 9.36 0.14 5.17
N PHE A 356 8.86 -0.42 6.27
CA PHE A 356 8.13 0.35 7.29
C PHE A 356 9.04 1.30 8.06
N ALA A 357 10.25 0.84 8.42
CA ALA A 357 11.22 1.62 9.17
C ALA A 357 11.70 2.88 8.43
N GLN A 358 11.80 2.82 7.09
CA GLN A 358 12.20 3.99 6.29
C GLN A 358 11.28 5.19 6.52
N ARG A 359 9.97 4.95 6.63
CA ARG A 359 8.96 6.00 6.78
C ARG A 359 8.65 6.33 8.24
N THR A 360 8.83 5.38 9.16
CA THR A 360 8.37 5.55 10.55
C THR A 360 9.51 5.77 11.55
N LYS A 361 10.70 5.23 11.30
CA LYS A 361 11.84 5.26 12.23
C LYS A 361 13.02 6.09 11.73
N ARG A 362 13.39 5.93 10.45
CA ARG A 362 14.52 6.63 9.85
C ARG A 362 14.17 8.09 9.57
N GLY A 363 15.11 9.02 9.77
CA GLY A 363 14.87 10.46 9.57
C GLY A 363 14.41 11.22 10.81
N GLY A 364 14.51 10.62 12.01
CA GLY A 364 14.25 11.33 13.28
C GLY A 364 12.76 11.57 13.57
N TYR A 365 11.87 10.82 12.94
CA TYR A 365 10.43 10.99 13.12
C TYR A 365 9.96 10.60 14.53
N SER A 366 8.98 11.35 15.02
CA SER A 366 8.17 11.01 16.18
C SER A 366 6.68 11.12 15.82
N TRP A 367 5.87 10.27 16.41
CA TRP A 367 4.50 10.03 15.99
C TRP A 367 3.51 10.15 17.14
N SER A 368 2.26 10.52 16.86
CA SER A 368 1.18 10.11 17.73
C SER A 368 0.92 8.61 17.51
N GLU A 369 0.47 7.89 18.54
CA GLU A 369 0.19 6.45 18.43
C GLU A 369 -0.82 6.14 17.31
N ARG A 370 -1.94 6.90 17.23
CA ARG A 370 -2.89 6.80 16.12
C ARG A 370 -2.24 7.06 14.77
N GLY A 371 -1.34 8.05 14.70
CA GLY A 371 -0.66 8.42 13.45
C GLY A 371 0.29 7.35 12.92
N VAL A 372 1.09 6.72 13.80
CA VAL A 372 2.01 5.64 13.36
C VAL A 372 1.24 4.40 12.96
N ARG A 373 0.20 4.01 13.70
CA ARG A 373 -0.65 2.87 13.34
C ARG A 373 -1.35 3.07 12.00
N ALA A 374 -1.89 4.26 11.76
CA ALA A 374 -2.52 4.59 10.47
C ALA A 374 -1.51 4.56 9.32
N MET A 375 -0.31 5.10 9.52
CA MET A 375 0.75 5.07 8.52
C MET A 375 1.17 3.63 8.21
N LEU A 376 1.41 2.80 9.22
CA LEU A 376 1.77 1.39 9.04
C LEU A 376 0.68 0.62 8.30
N ARG A 377 -0.60 0.74 8.69
CA ARG A 377 -1.72 0.11 7.98
C ARG A 377 -1.79 0.52 6.52
N THR A 378 -1.61 1.80 6.23
CA THR A 378 -1.61 2.31 4.85
C THR A 378 -0.43 1.74 4.05
N MET A 379 0.77 1.71 4.64
CA MET A 379 1.95 1.13 3.98
C MET A 379 1.80 -0.37 3.75
N MET A 380 1.22 -1.11 4.70
CA MET A 380 0.93 -2.54 4.58
C MET A 380 -0.01 -2.81 3.43
N ARG A 381 -1.16 -2.12 3.36
CA ARG A 381 -2.12 -2.22 2.25
C ARG A 381 -1.47 -1.97 0.89
N ASN A 382 -0.59 -0.98 0.80
CA ASN A 382 0.13 -0.66 -0.44
C ASN A 382 1.20 -1.71 -0.82
N ASN A 383 1.64 -2.54 0.13
CA ASN A 383 2.66 -3.57 -0.09
C ASN A 383 2.08 -5.00 -0.17
N GLU A 384 0.80 -5.18 0.04
CA GLU A 384 0.12 -6.46 -0.14
C GLU A 384 0.00 -6.82 -1.61
N THR A 385 0.17 -8.09 -1.94
CA THR A 385 0.04 -8.57 -3.32
C THR A 385 -1.30 -9.26 -3.52
N GLY A 386 -1.93 -9.04 -4.67
CA GLY A 386 -3.23 -9.63 -5.01
C GLY A 386 -4.45 -9.01 -4.33
N TRP A 387 -4.24 -8.01 -3.47
CA TRP A 387 -5.31 -7.36 -2.68
C TRP A 387 -5.87 -6.10 -3.34
N MET A 388 -5.02 -5.25 -3.95
CA MET A 388 -5.43 -3.97 -4.56
C MET A 388 -6.48 -4.13 -5.66
N VAL A 389 -6.40 -5.21 -6.43
CA VAL A 389 -7.38 -5.49 -7.50
C VAL A 389 -8.76 -5.80 -6.92
N LYS A 390 -8.83 -6.42 -5.73
CA LYS A 390 -10.11 -6.78 -5.08
C LYS A 390 -10.73 -5.64 -4.27
N MET A 391 -9.96 -4.68 -3.75
CA MET A 391 -10.53 -3.50 -3.08
C MET A 391 -11.27 -2.57 -4.05
N THR A 392 -10.77 -2.40 -5.27
CA THR A 392 -11.47 -1.64 -6.32
C THR A 392 -12.74 -2.36 -6.81
N GLU A 393 -12.78 -3.68 -6.77
CA GLU A 393 -13.96 -4.49 -7.13
C GLU A 393 -14.96 -4.60 -5.95
N GLY A 394 -14.49 -4.64 -4.71
CA GLY A 394 -15.34 -4.81 -3.51
C GLY A 394 -16.22 -3.61 -3.18
N HIS A 395 -15.87 -2.40 -3.61
CA HIS A 395 -16.77 -1.24 -3.55
C HIS A 395 -17.95 -1.34 -4.53
N GLY A 396 -17.92 -2.31 -5.46
CA GLY A 396 -18.96 -2.54 -6.47
C GLY A 396 -20.18 -3.33 -5.99
N SER A 397 -20.19 -3.91 -4.79
CA SER A 397 -21.27 -4.87 -4.40
C SER A 397 -22.60 -4.27 -3.98
N ARG A 398 -22.73 -2.93 -3.89
CA ARG A 398 -24.02 -2.23 -3.82
C ARG A 398 -24.39 -1.56 -5.15
N GLN A 399 -24.18 -2.26 -6.25
CA GLN A 399 -24.71 -1.82 -7.54
C GLN A 399 -26.24 -1.85 -7.47
N THR A 400 -26.85 -0.69 -7.40
CA THR A 400 -28.29 -0.55 -7.59
C THR A 400 -28.68 -1.03 -9.00
N ALA A 401 -29.91 -1.48 -9.22
CA ALA A 401 -30.39 -1.90 -10.55
C ALA A 401 -30.12 -0.85 -11.66
N PHE A 402 -29.98 0.41 -11.28
CA PHE A 402 -29.60 1.53 -12.13
C PHE A 402 -28.19 1.39 -12.75
N GLN A 403 -27.20 0.85 -12.03
CA GLN A 403 -25.82 0.72 -12.53
C GLN A 403 -25.68 -0.33 -13.65
N ARG A 404 -26.62 -1.26 -13.76
CA ARG A 404 -26.58 -2.32 -14.79
C ARG A 404 -27.04 -1.84 -16.18
N SER A 405 -27.76 -0.71 -16.27
CA SER A 405 -28.36 -0.25 -17.52
C SER A 405 -27.51 0.73 -18.35
N VAL A 406 -26.47 1.31 -17.75
CA VAL A 406 -25.62 2.30 -18.42
C VAL A 406 -24.30 1.67 -18.83
N SER A 407 -24.14 1.39 -20.11
CA SER A 407 -22.84 0.91 -20.67
C SER A 407 -21.83 2.05 -20.64
N MET A 408 -20.72 1.89 -19.93
CA MET A 408 -19.60 2.83 -19.91
C MET A 408 -19.08 3.14 -21.35
N ARG A 409 -19.16 2.16 -22.27
CA ARG A 409 -18.80 2.36 -23.68
C ARG A 409 -19.76 3.31 -24.41
N GLN A 410 -21.06 3.24 -24.12
CA GLN A 410 -22.03 4.16 -24.73
C GLN A 410 -21.86 5.58 -24.17
N LEU A 411 -21.63 5.71 -22.89
CA LEU A 411 -21.32 6.96 -22.19
C LEU A 411 -20.07 7.62 -22.77
N LEU A 412 -18.99 6.86 -22.87
CA LEU A 412 -17.73 7.34 -23.45
C LEU A 412 -17.85 7.69 -24.93
N ARG A 413 -18.68 6.98 -25.72
CA ARG A 413 -18.93 7.32 -27.12
C ARG A 413 -19.67 8.65 -27.27
N SER A 414 -20.74 8.88 -26.51
CA SER A 414 -21.49 10.15 -26.55
C SER A 414 -20.63 11.33 -26.11
N VAL A 415 -19.87 11.16 -25.03
CA VAL A 415 -18.95 12.17 -24.52
C VAL A 415 -17.79 12.40 -25.49
N THR A 416 -17.21 11.34 -26.07
CA THR A 416 -16.12 11.46 -27.04
C THR A 416 -16.55 12.23 -28.31
N GLN A 417 -17.77 12.03 -28.80
CA GLN A 417 -18.29 12.81 -29.92
C GLN A 417 -18.48 14.28 -29.58
N GLN A 418 -19.09 14.58 -28.44
CA GLN A 418 -19.26 15.96 -27.97
C GLN A 418 -17.92 16.63 -27.64
N THR A 419 -16.97 15.90 -26.98
CA THR A 419 -15.64 16.40 -26.64
C THR A 419 -14.80 16.65 -27.89
N LYS A 420 -14.86 15.80 -28.90
CA LYS A 420 -14.20 16.02 -30.21
C LYS A 420 -14.71 17.32 -30.88
N GLY A 421 -16.02 17.60 -30.84
CA GLY A 421 -16.59 18.83 -31.33
C GLY A 421 -16.12 20.07 -30.54
N CYS A 422 -16.03 19.95 -29.21
CA CYS A 422 -15.56 21.04 -28.34
C CYS A 422 -14.06 21.33 -28.46
N ILE A 423 -13.23 20.31 -28.47
CA ILE A 423 -11.77 20.46 -28.67
C ILE A 423 -11.49 21.07 -30.06
N ALA A 424 -12.19 20.62 -31.10
CA ALA A 424 -12.07 21.20 -32.44
C ALA A 424 -12.55 22.66 -32.48
N GLY A 425 -13.61 23.03 -31.73
CA GLY A 425 -14.12 24.40 -31.67
C GLY A 425 -13.28 25.36 -30.82
N MET A 426 -12.52 24.86 -29.87
CA MET A 426 -11.69 25.71 -28.97
C MET A 426 -10.29 26.00 -29.50
N ILE A 427 -9.76 25.19 -30.38
CA ILE A 427 -8.42 25.43 -30.97
C ILE A 427 -8.61 26.29 -32.23
N ARG A 428 -8.66 27.61 -32.04
CA ARG A 428 -8.84 28.59 -33.15
C ARG A 428 -7.86 28.39 -34.33
N ILE A 429 -6.65 27.88 -34.09
CA ILE A 429 -5.66 27.54 -35.11
C ILE A 429 -6.16 26.43 -36.06
N LEU A 430 -7.09 25.55 -35.65
CA LEU A 430 -7.66 24.50 -36.49
C LEU A 430 -8.84 24.98 -37.36
N GLN A 431 -9.36 26.19 -37.12
CA GLN A 431 -10.51 26.75 -37.81
C GLN A 431 -10.19 27.97 -38.71
N GLY A 432 -8.95 28.50 -38.65
CA GLY A 432 -8.55 29.72 -39.35
C GLY A 432 -7.55 29.48 -40.48
N PRO A 433 -7.11 30.54 -41.18
CA PRO A 433 -6.18 30.44 -42.31
C PRO A 433 -4.80 29.83 -41.96
N LYS A 434 -4.50 29.63 -40.67
CA LYS A 434 -3.28 28.97 -40.18
C LYS A 434 -3.41 27.44 -40.03
N GLN A 435 -4.48 26.82 -40.54
CA GLN A 435 -4.67 25.36 -40.51
C GLN A 435 -3.53 24.57 -41.18
N SER A 436 -2.89 25.16 -42.20
CA SER A 436 -1.77 24.58 -42.95
C SER A 436 -0.39 24.91 -42.33
N SER A 437 -0.33 25.64 -41.24
CA SER A 437 0.94 25.84 -40.49
C SER A 437 1.44 24.53 -39.91
N THR A 438 2.76 24.40 -39.67
CA THR A 438 3.37 23.22 -39.07
C THR A 438 2.72 22.86 -37.72
N THR A 439 2.34 23.86 -36.93
CA THR A 439 1.61 23.68 -35.68
C THR A 439 0.18 23.20 -35.89
N GLY A 440 -0.52 23.72 -36.92
CA GLY A 440 -1.85 23.28 -37.31
C GLY A 440 -1.85 21.84 -37.84
N MET A 441 -0.84 21.45 -38.61
CA MET A 441 -0.66 20.08 -39.11
C MET A 441 -0.31 19.11 -37.97
N ALA A 442 0.57 19.48 -37.03
CA ALA A 442 0.86 18.65 -35.86
C ALA A 442 -0.37 18.43 -34.98
N LEU A 443 -1.19 19.47 -34.73
CA LEU A 443 -2.45 19.36 -34.02
C LEU A 443 -3.53 18.55 -34.76
N LYS A 444 -3.54 18.58 -36.07
CA LYS A 444 -4.40 17.71 -36.89
C LYS A 444 -3.98 16.25 -36.84
N ALA A 445 -2.68 15.95 -36.81
CA ALA A 445 -2.15 14.59 -36.65
C ALA A 445 -2.54 13.97 -35.28
N LEU A 446 -2.61 14.76 -34.23
CA LEU A 446 -3.13 14.33 -32.90
C LEU A 446 -4.64 14.05 -32.92
N ARG A 447 -5.38 14.43 -33.96
CA ARG A 447 -6.84 14.21 -34.09
C ARG A 447 -7.19 12.82 -34.60
N GLY A 448 -6.22 12.08 -35.09
CA GLY A 448 -6.40 10.74 -35.71
C GLY A 448 -6.33 9.57 -34.73
N TYR A 449 -6.21 9.83 -33.43
CA TYR A 449 -6.17 8.81 -32.38
C TYR A 449 -7.38 8.85 -31.48
#